data_ffeb115960a87174aeb3e0da66875aeb
#
_entry.id   ffeb115960a87174aeb3e0da66875aeb
#
_cell.length_a   1.000
_cell.length_b   1.000
_cell.length_c   1.000
_cell.angle_alpha   90.00
_cell.angle_beta   90.00
_cell.angle_gamma   90.00
#
_symmetry.space_group_name_H-M   'P 1'
#
loop_
_entity.id
_entity.type
_entity.pdbx_description
1 polymer ?
#
loop_
_entity_poly.entity_id
_entity_poly.type
_entity_poly.pdbx_seq_one_letter_code
_entity_poly.pdbx_strand_id
1 'polypeptide(L)'
;MTKIILKKGREESLLRFHPWVFSGAIAQIVGEPAEGDIVGVFASDGSFLAYGHYQIGSIAVRVLSFNGENPTKPDFFRNMLSRALRLRIAAGLASLGHPEQANDSHPDLRTDSHPEQATHLHPEQATYRHPELDSVPAKNPVPGSVTNCYRLVHGEGDGLPGLIIDFYDGVCVMQAHSVGMFRAKEAICNALKQIYGDSLKAVYDKSSGTAPFKAGLDLVDGYLYKSDGFSDDEQVVQENGHEFLVNWTEGQKTGFFLDQRENRLLTEKYSKGRNVLNLFCYTGGFSVYALGGGAVHVDSVDSSKKAIDMVSKNMSLNGFENSSHSEFCEDAMEYLAKVPEDKYDLMIVDPPAFAKHRGALSNALRAYQRLNAAAISKVAPGGIIFTFSCSQVVDKEAFALAVFSAAAQTGRSVRILDRLNQPADHAVNIYHPEGEYLKGLLLYVE
;
A
#
# COMPACT_ATOMS: atom_id res chain seq x y z
N MET A 1 -29.82 -14.05 7.69
CA MET A 1 -28.51 -13.39 7.85
C MET A 1 -28.14 -13.45 9.33
N THR A 2 -26.92 -13.91 9.63
CA THR A 2 -26.37 -13.97 10.99
C THR A 2 -26.21 -12.57 11.58
N LYS A 3 -26.51 -12.43 12.89
CA LYS A 3 -26.39 -11.17 13.60
C LYS A 3 -25.32 -11.25 14.68
N ILE A 4 -24.44 -10.26 14.70
CA ILE A 4 -23.46 -10.05 15.76
C ILE A 4 -23.96 -8.91 16.64
N ILE A 5 -24.28 -9.21 17.89
CA ILE A 5 -24.81 -8.22 18.85
C ILE A 5 -23.66 -7.81 19.77
N LEU A 6 -23.40 -6.51 19.85
CA LEU A 6 -22.33 -5.98 20.69
C LEU A 6 -22.78 -5.80 22.14
N LYS A 7 -21.80 -5.85 23.06
CA LYS A 7 -22.00 -5.46 24.46
C LYS A 7 -22.28 -3.96 24.53
N LYS A 8 -23.15 -3.55 25.47
CA LYS A 8 -23.47 -2.15 25.73
C LYS A 8 -22.18 -1.31 25.93
N GLY A 9 -22.05 -0.20 25.19
CA GLY A 9 -20.90 0.69 25.22
C GLY A 9 -19.69 0.19 24.40
N ARG A 10 -19.81 -0.93 23.65
CA ARG A 10 -18.76 -1.41 22.73
C ARG A 10 -19.02 -1.05 21.27
N GLU A 11 -20.14 -0.43 20.99
CA GLU A 11 -20.53 0.14 19.70
C GLU A 11 -19.74 1.43 19.33
N GLU A 12 -19.15 2.11 20.31
CA GLU A 12 -18.49 3.41 20.10
C GLU A 12 -17.41 3.39 18.99
N SER A 13 -16.63 2.32 18.88
CA SER A 13 -15.60 2.21 17.84
C SER A 13 -16.22 2.17 16.44
N LEU A 14 -17.35 1.48 16.26
CA LEU A 14 -18.08 1.44 14.99
C LEU A 14 -18.79 2.75 14.69
N LEU A 15 -19.34 3.41 15.71
CA LEU A 15 -19.94 4.75 15.58
C LEU A 15 -18.91 5.81 15.16
N ARG A 16 -17.63 5.54 15.44
CA ARG A 16 -16.48 6.32 14.96
C ARG A 16 -15.84 5.74 13.69
N PHE A 17 -16.56 4.87 12.97
CA PHE A 17 -16.15 4.27 11.70
C PHE A 17 -14.89 3.40 11.74
N HIS A 18 -14.49 2.90 12.91
CA HIS A 18 -13.39 1.93 12.99
C HIS A 18 -13.79 0.62 12.30
N PRO A 19 -13.00 0.08 11.33
CA PRO A 19 -13.44 -1.03 10.47
C PRO A 19 -13.38 -2.41 11.11
N TRP A 20 -13.01 -2.54 12.39
CA TRP A 20 -12.89 -3.83 13.05
C TRP A 20 -13.79 -3.96 14.26
N VAL A 21 -14.45 -5.12 14.37
CA VAL A 21 -15.09 -5.58 15.60
C VAL A 21 -14.22 -6.63 16.27
N PHE A 22 -13.78 -6.34 17.47
CA PHE A 22 -12.98 -7.29 18.26
C PHE A 22 -13.89 -8.32 18.96
N SER A 23 -13.42 -9.59 19.07
CA SER A 23 -14.18 -10.67 19.69
C SER A 23 -14.64 -10.36 21.13
N GLY A 24 -13.81 -9.61 21.88
CA GLY A 24 -14.15 -9.16 23.23
C GLY A 24 -15.33 -8.19 23.32
N ALA A 25 -15.72 -7.53 22.21
CA ALA A 25 -16.85 -6.62 22.13
C ALA A 25 -18.20 -7.32 21.90
N ILE A 26 -18.21 -8.60 21.51
CA ILE A 26 -19.41 -9.35 21.15
C ILE A 26 -20.11 -9.84 22.44
N ALA A 27 -21.41 -9.56 22.55
CA ALA A 27 -22.31 -10.09 23.57
C ALA A 27 -22.93 -11.43 23.13
N GLN A 28 -23.39 -11.49 21.88
CA GLN A 28 -24.09 -12.65 21.35
C GLN A 28 -23.93 -12.76 19.82
N ILE A 29 -23.87 -13.99 19.34
CA ILE A 29 -23.97 -14.35 17.93
C ILE A 29 -25.29 -15.07 17.74
N VAL A 30 -26.16 -14.56 16.88
CA VAL A 30 -27.45 -15.15 16.52
C VAL A 30 -27.32 -15.79 15.15
N GLY A 31 -27.30 -17.12 15.13
CA GLY A 31 -26.96 -17.95 13.97
C GLY A 31 -25.59 -18.59 14.11
N GLU A 32 -25.18 -19.33 13.09
CA GLU A 32 -23.90 -20.06 13.04
C GLU A 32 -23.11 -19.62 11.80
N PRO A 33 -22.39 -18.48 11.85
CA PRO A 33 -21.64 -18.02 10.71
C PRO A 33 -20.40 -18.87 10.48
N ALA A 34 -20.16 -19.27 9.23
CA ALA A 34 -18.87 -19.76 8.81
C ALA A 34 -17.87 -18.60 8.66
N GLU A 35 -16.58 -18.88 8.81
CA GLU A 35 -15.54 -17.86 8.60
C GLU A 35 -15.61 -17.32 7.16
N GLY A 36 -15.64 -16.00 7.01
CA GLY A 36 -15.81 -15.32 5.71
C GLY A 36 -17.26 -14.98 5.35
N ASP A 37 -18.27 -15.43 6.11
CA ASP A 37 -19.66 -15.10 5.85
C ASP A 37 -19.93 -13.61 6.08
N ILE A 38 -20.87 -13.04 5.30
CA ILE A 38 -21.42 -11.71 5.53
C ILE A 38 -22.35 -11.75 6.73
N VAL A 39 -22.08 -10.92 7.72
CA VAL A 39 -22.87 -10.75 8.93
C VAL A 39 -23.33 -9.31 9.12
N GLY A 40 -24.47 -9.11 9.79
CA GLY A 40 -24.89 -7.80 10.28
C GLY A 40 -24.42 -7.59 11.70
N VAL A 41 -23.88 -6.41 12.00
CA VAL A 41 -23.49 -5.99 13.34
C VAL A 41 -24.53 -5.06 13.93
N PHE A 42 -24.91 -5.29 15.18
CA PHE A 42 -25.97 -4.57 15.88
C PHE A 42 -25.49 -4.13 17.27
N ALA A 43 -25.96 -2.97 17.70
CA ALA A 43 -25.78 -2.52 19.07
C ALA A 43 -26.63 -3.36 20.05
N SER A 44 -26.42 -3.16 21.36
CA SER A 44 -27.13 -3.89 22.41
C SER A 44 -28.63 -3.61 22.46
N ASP A 45 -29.07 -2.48 21.93
CA ASP A 45 -30.48 -2.09 21.79
C ASP A 45 -31.15 -2.62 20.51
N GLY A 46 -30.40 -3.33 19.66
CA GLY A 46 -30.87 -3.91 18.41
C GLY A 46 -30.73 -2.98 17.20
N SER A 47 -30.22 -1.75 17.34
CA SER A 47 -29.95 -0.87 16.22
C SER A 47 -28.85 -1.44 15.31
N PHE A 48 -29.05 -1.34 13.98
CA PHE A 48 -28.08 -1.78 12.98
C PHE A 48 -26.90 -0.83 12.92
N LEU A 49 -25.67 -1.38 12.86
CA LEU A 49 -24.44 -0.61 12.81
C LEU A 49 -23.67 -0.79 11.50
N ALA A 50 -23.51 -2.03 11.03
CA ALA A 50 -22.63 -2.31 9.89
C ALA A 50 -22.87 -3.70 9.30
N TYR A 51 -22.39 -3.91 8.06
CA TYR A 51 -22.14 -5.23 7.50
C TYR A 51 -20.64 -5.51 7.44
N GLY A 52 -20.26 -6.78 7.57
CA GLY A 52 -18.85 -7.17 7.42
C GLY A 52 -18.66 -8.68 7.26
N HIS A 53 -17.43 -9.09 7.00
CA HIS A 53 -17.01 -10.48 7.00
C HIS A 53 -16.74 -10.96 8.42
N TYR A 54 -17.38 -12.07 8.80
CA TYR A 54 -17.07 -12.79 10.05
C TYR A 54 -15.71 -13.49 9.95
N GLN A 55 -14.96 -13.45 11.02
CA GLN A 55 -13.63 -14.07 11.11
C GLN A 55 -13.43 -14.72 12.49
N ILE A 56 -12.75 -15.86 12.52
CA ILE A 56 -12.34 -16.53 13.75
C ILE A 56 -11.01 -15.91 14.21
N GLY A 57 -11.02 -15.24 15.39
CA GLY A 57 -9.82 -14.61 15.93
C GLY A 57 -10.10 -13.40 16.81
N SER A 58 -9.09 -12.60 17.08
CA SER A 58 -9.21 -11.36 17.86
C SER A 58 -10.05 -10.30 17.14
N ILE A 59 -9.90 -10.17 15.83
CA ILE A 59 -10.77 -9.37 14.96
C ILE A 59 -11.87 -10.30 14.48
N ALA A 60 -13.07 -10.17 15.03
CA ALA A 60 -14.18 -11.06 14.74
C ALA A 60 -15.05 -10.62 13.57
N VAL A 61 -15.08 -9.32 13.24
CA VAL A 61 -15.72 -8.82 12.02
C VAL A 61 -14.85 -7.75 11.40
N ARG A 62 -14.64 -7.85 10.07
CA ARG A 62 -14.06 -6.82 9.24
C ARG A 62 -15.18 -6.12 8.49
N VAL A 63 -15.42 -4.86 8.82
CA VAL A 63 -16.55 -4.08 8.32
C VAL A 63 -16.33 -3.70 6.87
N LEU A 64 -17.35 -3.93 6.03
CA LEU A 64 -17.40 -3.59 4.62
C LEU A 64 -18.30 -2.38 4.34
N SER A 65 -19.33 -2.17 5.17
CA SER A 65 -20.30 -1.11 4.96
C SER A 65 -20.90 -0.65 6.29
N PHE A 66 -20.83 0.68 6.53
CA PHE A 66 -21.46 1.36 7.67
C PHE A 66 -22.83 1.98 7.30
N ASN A 67 -23.09 2.19 6.01
CA ASN A 67 -24.26 2.92 5.50
C ASN A 67 -25.43 2.00 5.13
N GLY A 68 -25.37 0.72 5.50
CA GLY A 68 -26.42 -0.25 5.18
C GLY A 68 -26.38 -0.80 3.75
N GLU A 69 -25.42 -0.40 2.93
CA GLU A 69 -25.20 -1.03 1.62
C GLU A 69 -24.84 -2.51 1.82
N ASN A 70 -25.70 -3.40 1.32
CA ASN A 70 -25.54 -4.82 1.57
C ASN A 70 -24.46 -5.44 0.67
N PRO A 71 -23.38 -6.02 1.25
CA PRO A 71 -22.28 -6.59 0.47
C PRO A 71 -22.63 -7.81 -0.37
N THR A 72 -23.83 -8.39 -0.18
CA THR A 72 -24.32 -9.51 -1.03
C THR A 72 -24.92 -9.05 -2.35
N LYS A 73 -25.11 -7.74 -2.57
CA LYS A 73 -25.61 -7.21 -3.83
C LYS A 73 -24.56 -7.37 -4.93
N PRO A 74 -24.96 -7.71 -6.17
CA PRO A 74 -24.03 -7.94 -7.28
C PRO A 74 -23.09 -6.76 -7.56
N ASP A 75 -23.57 -5.52 -7.40
CA ASP A 75 -22.83 -4.30 -7.69
C ASP A 75 -21.91 -3.82 -6.56
N PHE A 76 -21.94 -4.46 -5.40
CA PHE A 76 -21.20 -3.99 -4.23
C PHE A 76 -19.71 -3.82 -4.51
N PHE A 77 -19.01 -4.87 -4.98
CA PHE A 77 -17.59 -4.79 -5.26
C PHE A 77 -17.27 -3.83 -6.41
N ARG A 78 -18.11 -3.74 -7.44
CA ARG A 78 -17.95 -2.75 -8.50
C ARG A 78 -17.98 -1.32 -7.94
N ASN A 79 -18.95 -1.02 -7.07
CA ASN A 79 -19.07 0.31 -6.45
C ASN A 79 -17.85 0.63 -5.57
N MET A 80 -17.39 -0.33 -4.75
CA MET A 80 -16.23 -0.14 -3.88
C MET A 80 -14.93 0.05 -4.67
N LEU A 81 -14.68 -0.78 -5.68
CA LEU A 81 -13.50 -0.67 -6.55
C LEU A 81 -13.52 0.62 -7.38
N SER A 82 -14.70 1.04 -7.84
CA SER A 82 -14.85 2.34 -8.52
C SER A 82 -14.54 3.53 -7.59
N ARG A 83 -14.90 3.45 -6.30
CA ARG A 83 -14.49 4.45 -5.29
C ARG A 83 -12.98 4.48 -5.11
N ALA A 84 -12.36 3.30 -5.01
CA ALA A 84 -10.90 3.17 -4.90
C ALA A 84 -10.20 3.76 -6.14
N LEU A 85 -10.69 3.46 -7.35
CA LEU A 85 -10.15 4.02 -8.59
C LEU A 85 -10.29 5.55 -8.64
N ARG A 86 -11.45 6.11 -8.26
CA ARG A 86 -11.61 7.58 -8.18
C ARG A 86 -10.60 8.24 -7.26
N LEU A 87 -10.24 7.61 -6.13
CA LEU A 87 -9.18 8.13 -5.26
C LEU A 87 -7.84 8.17 -6.00
N ARG A 88 -7.48 7.12 -6.78
CA ARG A 88 -6.24 7.10 -7.57
C ARG A 88 -6.23 8.15 -8.68
N ILE A 89 -7.39 8.40 -9.29
CA ILE A 89 -7.57 9.50 -10.26
C ILE A 89 -7.38 10.85 -9.57
N ALA A 90 -8.01 11.08 -8.41
CA ALA A 90 -7.85 12.30 -7.64
C ALA A 90 -6.40 12.51 -7.17
N ALA A 91 -5.66 11.44 -6.93
CA ALA A 91 -4.23 11.46 -6.60
C ALA A 91 -3.31 11.63 -7.83
N GLY A 92 -3.86 11.70 -9.05
CA GLY A 92 -3.09 11.84 -10.30
C GLY A 92 -2.35 10.58 -10.75
N LEU A 93 -2.72 9.40 -10.23
CA LEU A 93 -2.05 8.12 -10.51
C LEU A 93 -2.75 7.28 -11.57
N ALA A 94 -4.01 7.57 -11.84
CA ALA A 94 -4.81 6.90 -12.86
C ALA A 94 -5.55 7.94 -13.72
N SER A 95 -5.85 7.58 -14.95
CA SER A 95 -6.74 8.35 -15.83
C SER A 95 -7.92 7.48 -16.22
N LEU A 96 -9.10 8.08 -16.36
CA LEU A 96 -10.19 7.43 -17.08
C LEU A 96 -9.78 7.42 -18.57
N GLY A 97 -9.33 6.27 -19.08
CA GLY A 97 -9.44 6.01 -20.50
C GLY A 97 -10.93 6.11 -20.81
N HIS A 98 -11.35 7.00 -21.74
CA HIS A 98 -12.75 7.30 -22.02
C HIS A 98 -13.62 6.05 -22.02
N PRO A 99 -14.49 5.84 -21.03
CA PRO A 99 -15.72 5.09 -21.24
C PRO A 99 -16.69 6.07 -21.85
N GLU A 100 -17.30 5.68 -22.95
CA GLU A 100 -18.50 6.30 -23.47
C GLU A 100 -19.47 6.60 -22.31
N GLN A 101 -19.99 7.80 -22.34
CA GLN A 101 -20.97 8.34 -21.39
C GLN A 101 -22.01 7.28 -21.03
N ALA A 102 -21.92 6.73 -19.85
CA ALA A 102 -23.05 6.04 -19.26
C ALA A 102 -24.14 7.09 -19.03
N ASN A 103 -25.20 6.99 -19.81
CA ASN A 103 -26.41 7.79 -19.71
C ASN A 103 -26.96 7.74 -18.27
N ASP A 104 -26.64 8.72 -17.47
CA ASP A 104 -27.37 9.06 -16.26
C ASP A 104 -28.60 9.90 -16.64
N SER A 105 -29.63 9.22 -17.11
CA SER A 105 -30.97 9.77 -17.15
C SER A 105 -31.61 9.68 -15.77
N HIS A 106 -31.38 10.69 -14.94
CA HIS A 106 -32.20 10.95 -13.78
C HIS A 106 -33.15 12.15 -14.07
N PRO A 107 -34.45 12.02 -13.85
CA PRO A 107 -35.38 13.10 -14.09
C PRO A 107 -35.24 14.21 -13.06
N ASP A 108 -35.22 15.45 -13.55
CA ASP A 108 -35.35 16.69 -12.81
C ASP A 108 -36.50 16.66 -11.81
N LEU A 109 -36.22 16.92 -10.55
CA LEU A 109 -37.16 17.44 -9.59
C LEU A 109 -36.67 18.76 -9.04
N ARG A 110 -37.02 19.84 -9.76
CA ARG A 110 -37.02 21.20 -9.18
C ARG A 110 -38.28 21.30 -8.30
N THR A 111 -38.12 21.71 -7.05
CA THR A 111 -39.12 22.50 -6.33
C THR A 111 -38.47 23.52 -5.40
N ASP A 112 -39.04 24.70 -5.46
CA ASP A 112 -38.67 25.99 -4.92
C ASP A 112 -38.69 26.10 -3.39
N SER A 113 -37.81 27.00 -2.92
CA SER A 113 -37.98 28.11 -1.97
C SER A 113 -38.51 27.90 -0.52
N HIS A 114 -37.76 28.32 0.42
CA HIS A 114 -37.72 29.43 1.38
C HIS A 114 -37.23 29.03 2.79
N PRO A 115 -36.60 29.93 3.51
CA PRO A 115 -35.89 29.64 4.75
C PRO A 115 -36.72 30.01 6.00
N GLU A 116 -36.71 29.18 7.04
CA GLU A 116 -36.93 29.69 8.41
C GLU A 116 -36.39 28.77 9.51
N GLN A 117 -35.61 29.36 10.35
CA GLN A 117 -35.40 29.19 11.79
C GLN A 117 -34.91 27.83 12.37
N ALA A 118 -33.71 27.91 12.91
CA ALA A 118 -33.04 26.94 13.75
C ALA A 118 -33.69 26.80 15.14
N THR A 119 -34.01 25.56 15.55
CA THR A 119 -34.07 25.16 16.96
C THR A 119 -33.85 23.64 17.10
N HIS A 120 -32.92 23.29 17.99
CA HIS A 120 -32.70 22.02 18.68
C HIS A 120 -32.59 20.72 17.85
N LEU A 121 -31.35 20.25 17.64
CA LEU A 121 -31.00 19.03 16.95
C LEU A 121 -30.91 17.84 17.89
N HIS A 122 -31.82 16.88 17.72
CA HIS A 122 -31.56 15.46 17.89
C HIS A 122 -30.80 14.94 16.66
N PRO A 123 -29.88 13.96 16.79
CA PRO A 123 -29.13 13.45 15.63
C PRO A 123 -30.04 12.50 14.83
N GLU A 124 -30.82 13.05 13.92
CA GLU A 124 -31.43 12.30 12.84
C GLU A 124 -30.40 12.13 11.71
N GLN A 125 -30.41 10.92 11.16
CA GLN A 125 -29.69 10.39 10.04
C GLN A 125 -29.26 11.43 9.00
N ALA A 126 -28.00 11.88 9.07
CA ALA A 126 -27.40 12.65 8.00
C ALA A 126 -27.19 11.73 6.79
N THR A 127 -28.07 11.80 5.81
CA THR A 127 -27.80 11.33 4.46
C THR A 127 -26.67 12.20 3.90
N TYR A 128 -25.44 11.69 3.91
CA TYR A 128 -24.32 12.32 3.27
C TYR A 128 -24.58 12.39 1.76
N ARG A 129 -25.03 13.55 1.29
CA ARG A 129 -24.96 13.89 -0.14
C ARG A 129 -23.52 14.28 -0.41
N HIS A 130 -22.82 13.48 -1.19
CA HIS A 130 -21.52 13.87 -1.73
C HIS A 130 -21.71 15.12 -2.59
N PRO A 131 -20.96 16.20 -2.37
CA PRO A 131 -20.86 17.27 -3.36
C PRO A 131 -20.25 16.68 -4.64
N GLU A 132 -20.82 17.02 -5.76
CA GLU A 132 -20.28 16.71 -7.08
C GLU A 132 -18.84 17.25 -7.15
N LEU A 133 -17.88 16.35 -7.29
CA LEU A 133 -16.45 16.65 -7.38
C LEU A 133 -16.07 17.04 -8.83
N ASP A 134 -16.87 17.92 -9.45
CA ASP A 134 -16.58 18.42 -10.79
C ASP A 134 -15.56 19.58 -10.85
N SER A 135 -14.94 19.96 -9.73
CA SER A 135 -14.06 21.14 -9.72
C SER A 135 -12.85 21.10 -8.79
N VAL A 136 -12.27 19.91 -8.52
CA VAL A 136 -10.91 19.90 -7.99
C VAL A 136 -9.96 19.90 -9.19
N PRO A 137 -9.21 20.99 -9.46
CA PRO A 137 -8.18 20.93 -10.48
C PRO A 137 -7.15 19.88 -10.02
N ALA A 138 -7.09 18.76 -10.74
CA ALA A 138 -5.96 17.85 -10.63
C ALA A 138 -4.70 18.71 -10.77
N LYS A 139 -3.79 18.66 -9.79
CA LYS A 139 -2.44 19.19 -10.02
C LYS A 139 -1.97 18.51 -11.29
N ASN A 140 -1.75 19.30 -12.34
CA ASN A 140 -1.29 18.77 -13.62
C ASN A 140 -0.10 17.86 -13.34
N PRO A 141 -0.11 16.61 -13.82
CA PRO A 141 1.07 15.78 -13.78
C PRO A 141 2.20 16.55 -14.43
N VAL A 142 3.39 16.44 -13.88
CA VAL A 142 4.58 17.06 -14.49
C VAL A 142 4.61 16.61 -15.96
N PRO A 143 4.65 17.50 -16.96
CA PRO A 143 4.62 17.10 -18.34
C PRO A 143 5.78 16.14 -18.61
N GLY A 144 5.47 14.89 -18.99
CA GLY A 144 6.44 13.85 -19.31
C GLY A 144 6.51 12.65 -18.36
N SER A 145 5.92 12.68 -17.17
CA SER A 145 5.94 11.53 -16.26
C SER A 145 4.71 10.66 -16.43
N VAL A 146 4.84 9.60 -17.22
CA VAL A 146 3.79 8.57 -17.33
C VAL A 146 3.95 7.59 -16.17
N THR A 147 2.86 7.34 -15.42
CA THR A 147 2.76 6.27 -14.43
C THR A 147 1.57 5.41 -14.80
N ASN A 148 1.78 4.10 -15.01
CA ASN A 148 0.72 3.14 -15.35
C ASN A 148 0.70 1.95 -14.38
N CYS A 149 1.34 2.10 -13.20
CA CYS A 149 1.32 1.12 -12.14
C CYS A 149 1.02 1.79 -10.80
N TYR A 150 0.07 1.23 -10.03
CA TYR A 150 -0.36 1.78 -8.75
C TYR A 150 -1.10 0.73 -7.93
N ARG A 151 -1.18 0.93 -6.62
CA ARG A 151 -2.06 0.16 -5.75
C ARG A 151 -3.50 0.62 -5.92
N LEU A 152 -4.34 -0.22 -6.51
CA LEU A 152 -5.77 0.07 -6.68
C LEU A 152 -6.54 -0.06 -5.37
N VAL A 153 -6.22 -1.08 -4.54
CA VAL A 153 -6.87 -1.31 -3.25
C VAL A 153 -5.85 -1.52 -2.15
N HIS A 154 -5.95 -0.73 -1.09
CA HIS A 154 -5.14 -0.81 0.11
C HIS A 154 -5.99 -1.14 1.36
N GLY A 155 -6.63 -2.29 1.36
CA GLY A 155 -7.35 -2.84 2.50
C GLY A 155 -8.35 -1.89 3.15
N GLU A 156 -8.17 -1.66 4.44
CA GLU A 156 -8.98 -0.79 5.28
C GLU A 156 -8.97 0.68 4.80
N GLY A 157 -7.90 1.11 4.13
CA GLY A 157 -7.78 2.44 3.54
C GLY A 157 -8.82 2.72 2.45
N ASP A 158 -9.24 1.68 1.73
CA ASP A 158 -10.25 1.75 0.67
C ASP A 158 -11.60 1.14 1.07
N GLY A 159 -11.79 0.81 2.36
CA GLY A 159 -13.02 0.19 2.86
C GLY A 159 -13.22 -1.27 2.42
N LEU A 160 -12.15 -1.94 1.99
CA LEU A 160 -12.12 -3.35 1.62
C LEU A 160 -11.13 -4.12 2.52
N PRO A 161 -11.41 -4.26 3.81
CA PRO A 161 -10.48 -4.80 4.79
C PRO A 161 -9.91 -6.17 4.40
N GLY A 162 -8.60 -6.26 4.36
CA GLY A 162 -7.91 -7.50 4.00
C GLY A 162 -7.86 -7.81 2.51
N LEU A 163 -8.05 -6.80 1.63
CA LEU A 163 -7.84 -6.91 0.19
C LEU A 163 -6.74 -5.96 -0.27
N ILE A 164 -5.79 -6.49 -1.01
CA ILE A 164 -4.78 -5.72 -1.75
C ILE A 164 -4.99 -6.00 -3.23
N ILE A 165 -4.99 -4.96 -4.06
CA ILE A 165 -4.93 -5.08 -5.52
C ILE A 165 -3.93 -4.06 -6.04
N ASP A 166 -2.91 -4.55 -6.74
CA ASP A 166 -1.96 -3.72 -7.48
C ASP A 166 -2.26 -3.83 -8.98
N PHE A 167 -2.29 -2.68 -9.64
CA PHE A 167 -2.52 -2.55 -11.07
C PHE A 167 -1.19 -2.28 -11.78
N TYR A 168 -0.91 -3.05 -12.82
CA TYR A 168 0.29 -3.01 -13.65
C TYR A 168 -0.12 -2.96 -15.12
N ASP A 169 -0.41 -1.78 -15.65
CA ASP A 169 -0.77 -1.55 -17.06
C ASP A 169 -1.73 -2.59 -17.65
N GLY A 170 -2.91 -2.71 -17.05
CA GLY A 170 -3.96 -3.65 -17.46
C GLY A 170 -3.94 -5.00 -16.73
N VAL A 171 -2.92 -5.32 -15.98
CA VAL A 171 -2.88 -6.52 -15.12
C VAL A 171 -3.18 -6.14 -13.67
N CYS A 172 -4.20 -6.78 -13.08
CA CYS A 172 -4.50 -6.66 -11.66
C CYS A 172 -3.95 -7.87 -10.90
N VAL A 173 -3.07 -7.64 -9.95
CA VAL A 173 -2.56 -8.68 -9.03
C VAL A 173 -3.22 -8.49 -7.68
N MET A 174 -3.99 -9.49 -7.24
CA MET A 174 -4.71 -9.40 -5.97
C MET A 174 -4.12 -10.33 -4.90
N GLN A 175 -4.19 -9.87 -3.64
CA GLN A 175 -3.89 -10.66 -2.46
C GLN A 175 -5.03 -10.53 -1.44
N ALA A 176 -5.61 -11.65 -1.06
CA ALA A 176 -6.56 -11.72 0.03
C ALA A 176 -5.84 -12.02 1.35
N HIS A 177 -6.06 -11.21 2.37
CA HIS A 177 -5.55 -11.37 3.72
C HIS A 177 -6.64 -11.80 4.71
N SER A 178 -7.84 -12.10 4.21
CA SER A 178 -8.97 -12.61 5.00
C SER A 178 -9.75 -13.66 4.20
N VAL A 179 -10.42 -14.57 4.93
CA VAL A 179 -11.24 -15.63 4.30
C VAL A 179 -12.36 -15.04 3.47
N GLY A 180 -13.00 -13.98 3.97
CA GLY A 180 -14.10 -13.34 3.23
C GLY A 180 -13.65 -12.74 1.90
N MET A 181 -12.50 -12.07 1.84
CA MET A 181 -11.97 -11.54 0.58
C MET A 181 -11.49 -12.64 -0.36
N PHE A 182 -10.88 -13.71 0.17
CA PHE A 182 -10.52 -14.87 -0.64
C PHE A 182 -11.74 -15.53 -1.29
N ARG A 183 -12.84 -15.71 -0.54
CA ARG A 183 -14.10 -16.25 -1.08
C ARG A 183 -14.77 -15.32 -2.08
N ALA A 184 -14.54 -14.02 -1.97
CA ALA A 184 -15.11 -13.01 -2.87
C ALA A 184 -14.31 -12.81 -4.17
N LYS A 185 -13.20 -13.53 -4.38
CA LYS A 185 -12.27 -13.29 -5.50
C LYS A 185 -12.91 -13.29 -6.89
N GLU A 186 -13.88 -14.16 -7.14
CA GLU A 186 -14.62 -14.19 -8.41
C GLU A 186 -15.51 -12.95 -8.60
N ALA A 187 -16.18 -12.49 -7.53
CA ALA A 187 -17.00 -11.28 -7.58
C ALA A 187 -16.11 -10.03 -7.78
N ILE A 188 -14.94 -9.99 -7.14
CA ILE A 188 -13.94 -8.95 -7.32
C ILE A 188 -13.39 -8.94 -8.75
N CYS A 189 -13.03 -10.12 -9.30
CA CYS A 189 -12.58 -10.27 -10.68
C CYS A 189 -13.64 -9.78 -11.68
N ASN A 190 -14.89 -10.15 -11.51
CA ASN A 190 -15.99 -9.70 -12.36
C ASN A 190 -16.20 -8.18 -12.27
N ALA A 191 -16.04 -7.59 -11.09
CA ALA A 191 -16.12 -6.15 -10.91
C ALA A 191 -14.95 -5.41 -11.61
N LEU A 192 -13.73 -5.94 -11.56
CA LEU A 192 -12.58 -5.39 -12.30
C LEU A 192 -12.80 -5.43 -13.82
N LYS A 193 -13.36 -6.54 -14.34
CA LYS A 193 -13.74 -6.65 -15.76
C LYS A 193 -14.77 -5.58 -16.17
N GLN A 194 -15.73 -5.28 -15.32
CA GLN A 194 -16.73 -4.23 -15.59
C GLN A 194 -16.14 -2.83 -15.56
N ILE A 195 -15.14 -2.58 -14.69
CA ILE A 195 -14.51 -1.26 -14.52
C ILE A 195 -13.52 -0.96 -15.65
N TYR A 196 -12.66 -1.93 -15.98
CA TYR A 196 -11.58 -1.73 -16.94
C TYR A 196 -11.94 -2.15 -18.39
N GLY A 197 -13.00 -2.97 -18.57
CA GLY A 197 -13.42 -3.42 -19.89
C GLY A 197 -12.28 -4.04 -20.69
N ASP A 198 -12.13 -3.61 -21.94
CA ASP A 198 -11.11 -4.12 -22.87
C ASP A 198 -9.66 -3.74 -22.47
N SER A 199 -9.49 -2.78 -21.57
CA SER A 199 -8.16 -2.43 -21.04
C SER A 199 -7.64 -3.41 -20.00
N LEU A 200 -8.50 -4.32 -19.48
CA LEU A 200 -8.09 -5.36 -18.54
C LEU A 200 -7.44 -6.54 -19.28
N LYS A 201 -6.14 -6.71 -19.12
CA LYS A 201 -5.37 -7.82 -19.71
C LYS A 201 -5.50 -9.11 -18.89
N ALA A 202 -5.40 -9.00 -17.55
CA ALA A 202 -5.48 -10.17 -16.67
C ALA A 202 -5.83 -9.80 -15.22
N VAL A 203 -6.35 -10.78 -14.48
CA VAL A 203 -6.47 -10.76 -13.01
C VAL A 203 -5.77 -11.99 -12.46
N TYR A 204 -4.74 -11.79 -11.66
CA TYR A 204 -3.94 -12.84 -11.03
C TYR A 204 -4.18 -12.85 -9.52
N ASP A 205 -4.61 -14.00 -8.98
CA ASP A 205 -4.73 -14.23 -7.54
C ASP A 205 -3.40 -14.74 -6.99
N LYS A 206 -2.77 -13.96 -6.11
CA LYS A 206 -1.51 -14.29 -5.42
C LYS A 206 -1.74 -14.37 -3.91
N SER A 207 -2.78 -15.09 -3.51
CA SER A 207 -3.25 -15.14 -2.11
C SER A 207 -2.68 -16.32 -1.31
N SER A 208 -1.98 -17.28 -1.93
CA SER A 208 -1.53 -18.49 -1.24
C SER A 208 -0.65 -18.20 -0.02
N GLY A 209 0.20 -17.18 -0.11
CA GLY A 209 1.09 -16.74 0.97
C GLY A 209 0.47 -15.75 1.96
N THR A 210 -0.75 -15.24 1.72
CA THR A 210 -1.37 -14.16 2.51
C THR A 210 -2.71 -14.53 3.12
N ALA A 211 -3.49 -15.38 2.48
CA ALA A 211 -4.78 -15.85 3.00
C ALA A 211 -4.58 -16.76 4.23
N PRO A 212 -5.55 -16.76 5.17
CA PRO A 212 -5.45 -17.56 6.38
C PRO A 212 -5.43 -19.07 6.11
N PHE A 213 -4.28 -19.73 6.15
CA PHE A 213 -4.10 -21.15 5.82
C PHE A 213 -4.89 -22.10 6.75
N LYS A 214 -5.20 -21.68 7.97
CA LYS A 214 -5.96 -22.49 8.95
C LYS A 214 -7.46 -22.61 8.63
N ALA A 215 -7.95 -21.84 7.67
CA ALA A 215 -9.37 -21.82 7.30
C ALA A 215 -9.77 -22.99 6.36
N GLY A 216 -8.85 -23.88 6.02
CA GLY A 216 -9.12 -25.02 5.13
C GLY A 216 -9.44 -24.63 3.69
N LEU A 217 -8.88 -23.50 3.23
CA LEU A 217 -9.03 -22.99 1.87
C LEU A 217 -8.04 -23.71 0.93
N ASP A 218 -8.45 -23.92 -0.31
CA ASP A 218 -7.54 -24.33 -1.37
C ASP A 218 -6.75 -23.11 -1.86
N LEU A 219 -5.54 -22.95 -1.31
CA LEU A 219 -4.69 -21.78 -1.52
C LEU A 219 -3.72 -22.03 -2.67
N VAL A 220 -4.20 -21.84 -3.89
CA VAL A 220 -3.40 -21.93 -5.12
C VAL A 220 -3.40 -20.57 -5.81
N ASP A 221 -2.19 -20.07 -6.12
CA ASP A 221 -2.03 -18.86 -6.93
C ASP A 221 -2.36 -19.18 -8.40
N GLY A 222 -2.96 -18.21 -9.11
CA GLY A 222 -3.31 -18.40 -10.50
C GLY A 222 -4.16 -17.30 -11.10
N TYR A 223 -4.41 -17.41 -12.40
CA TYR A 223 -5.24 -16.45 -13.10
C TYR A 223 -6.72 -16.72 -12.86
N LEU A 224 -7.45 -15.67 -12.45
CA LEU A 224 -8.92 -15.63 -12.43
C LEU A 224 -9.48 -15.17 -13.78
N TYR A 225 -8.69 -14.39 -14.54
CA TYR A 225 -9.06 -13.92 -15.87
C TYR A 225 -7.79 -13.66 -16.70
N LYS A 226 -7.86 -13.99 -17.97
CA LYS A 226 -6.94 -13.55 -19.03
C LYS A 226 -7.78 -13.07 -20.22
N SER A 227 -7.40 -11.97 -20.84
CA SER A 227 -7.93 -11.56 -22.14
C SER A 227 -7.40 -12.47 -23.23
N ASP A 228 -8.09 -12.52 -24.38
CA ASP A 228 -7.67 -13.32 -25.52
C ASP A 228 -6.27 -12.93 -25.99
N GLY A 229 -5.39 -13.93 -26.12
CA GLY A 229 -4.00 -13.74 -26.53
C GLY A 229 -3.03 -13.27 -25.45
N PHE A 230 -3.48 -12.99 -24.23
CA PHE A 230 -2.58 -12.64 -23.14
C PHE A 230 -1.93 -13.92 -22.54
N SER A 231 -0.62 -14.00 -22.59
CA SER A 231 0.15 -15.17 -22.12
C SER A 231 1.24 -14.84 -21.10
N ASP A 232 1.54 -13.56 -20.90
CA ASP A 232 2.69 -13.12 -20.14
C ASP A 232 2.50 -13.27 -18.62
N ASP A 233 3.58 -13.52 -17.89
CA ASP A 233 3.67 -13.56 -16.43
C ASP A 233 4.49 -12.38 -15.88
N GLU A 234 5.00 -11.54 -16.78
CA GLU A 234 5.71 -10.31 -16.50
C GLU A 234 5.46 -9.26 -17.57
N GLN A 235 5.57 -8.00 -17.26
CA GLN A 235 5.54 -6.92 -18.26
C GLN A 235 6.30 -5.69 -17.79
N VAL A 236 6.65 -4.84 -18.76
CA VAL A 236 7.23 -3.53 -18.48
C VAL A 236 6.11 -2.56 -18.09
N VAL A 237 6.32 -1.87 -16.98
CA VAL A 237 5.45 -0.79 -16.50
C VAL A 237 6.24 0.51 -16.39
N GLN A 238 5.54 1.63 -16.32
CA GLN A 238 6.13 2.95 -16.15
C GLN A 238 5.76 3.52 -14.78
N GLU A 239 6.75 4.08 -14.09
CA GLU A 239 6.59 4.82 -12.85
C GLU A 239 7.39 6.12 -12.95
N ASN A 240 6.70 7.27 -12.95
CA ASN A 240 7.31 8.60 -13.10
C ASN A 240 8.24 8.74 -14.32
N GLY A 241 7.94 8.03 -15.41
CA GLY A 241 8.75 8.04 -16.63
C GLY A 241 9.91 7.03 -16.67
N HIS A 242 10.17 6.30 -15.58
CA HIS A 242 11.11 5.18 -15.57
C HIS A 242 10.40 3.86 -15.85
N GLU A 243 11.09 2.94 -16.52
CA GLU A 243 10.56 1.63 -16.89
C GLU A 243 11.04 0.53 -15.93
N PHE A 244 10.11 -0.36 -15.56
CA PHE A 244 10.38 -1.49 -14.67
C PHE A 244 9.75 -2.76 -15.18
N LEU A 245 10.53 -3.84 -15.23
CA LEU A 245 10.00 -5.18 -15.46
C LEU A 245 9.39 -5.70 -14.17
N VAL A 246 8.09 -5.98 -14.20
CA VAL A 246 7.35 -6.53 -13.05
C VAL A 246 6.95 -7.96 -13.36
N ASN A 247 7.41 -8.89 -12.54
CA ASN A 247 7.01 -10.29 -12.58
C ASN A 247 6.14 -10.60 -11.36
N TRP A 248 4.84 -10.83 -11.56
CA TRP A 248 3.90 -11.07 -10.48
C TRP A 248 3.83 -12.53 -10.03
N THR A 249 4.28 -13.48 -10.83
CA THR A 249 4.31 -14.90 -10.46
C THR A 249 5.48 -15.22 -9.54
N GLU A 250 6.70 -14.80 -9.90
CA GLU A 250 7.92 -15.11 -9.17
C GLU A 250 8.39 -14.00 -8.21
N GLY A 251 7.97 -12.75 -8.46
CA GLY A 251 8.37 -11.57 -7.66
C GLY A 251 7.82 -11.61 -6.23
N GLN A 252 8.45 -10.86 -5.34
CA GLN A 252 7.97 -10.70 -3.97
C GLN A 252 6.65 -9.92 -3.96
N LYS A 253 5.77 -10.21 -2.98
CA LYS A 253 4.43 -9.62 -2.84
C LYS A 253 3.68 -9.72 -4.17
N THR A 254 3.28 -8.60 -4.76
CA THR A 254 2.59 -8.52 -6.06
C THR A 254 3.53 -8.37 -7.27
N GLY A 255 4.85 -8.26 -7.04
CA GLY A 255 5.88 -8.15 -8.09
C GLY A 255 6.76 -6.90 -7.96
N PHE A 256 6.22 -5.77 -7.49
CA PHE A 256 6.94 -4.51 -7.31
C PHE A 256 6.52 -3.79 -6.02
N PHE A 257 7.41 -2.95 -5.46
CA PHE A 257 7.17 -2.20 -4.23
C PHE A 257 6.66 -0.79 -4.56
N LEU A 258 5.36 -0.67 -4.86
CA LEU A 258 4.72 0.59 -5.21
C LEU A 258 4.69 1.59 -4.04
N ASP A 259 4.82 1.10 -2.80
CA ASP A 259 4.82 1.90 -1.58
C ASP A 259 6.03 2.85 -1.45
N GLN A 260 7.08 2.64 -2.23
CA GLN A 260 8.28 3.48 -2.25
C GLN A 260 8.32 4.50 -3.41
N ARG A 261 7.28 4.64 -4.22
CA ARG A 261 7.26 5.51 -5.42
C ARG A 261 7.75 6.93 -5.13
N GLU A 262 7.15 7.60 -4.16
CA GLU A 262 7.48 8.99 -3.84
C GLU A 262 8.87 9.13 -3.22
N ASN A 263 9.30 8.11 -2.49
CA ASN A 263 10.65 8.09 -1.90
C ASN A 263 11.72 7.86 -2.97
N ARG A 264 11.42 7.06 -4.01
CA ARG A 264 12.28 6.93 -5.19
C ARG A 264 12.41 8.25 -5.94
N LEU A 265 11.29 8.93 -6.18
CA LEU A 265 11.29 10.25 -6.84
C LEU A 265 12.08 11.29 -6.03
N LEU A 266 11.98 11.24 -4.71
CA LEU A 266 12.77 12.11 -3.84
C LEU A 266 14.26 11.76 -3.92
N THR A 267 14.62 10.47 -4.00
CA THR A 267 16.02 10.02 -4.18
C THR A 267 16.60 10.58 -5.48
N GLU A 268 15.86 10.55 -6.58
CA GLU A 268 16.27 11.16 -7.86
C GLU A 268 16.71 12.61 -7.69
N LYS A 269 15.90 13.40 -6.97
CA LYS A 269 16.19 14.81 -6.67
C LYS A 269 17.51 15.03 -5.93
N TYR A 270 17.89 14.09 -5.05
CA TYR A 270 19.11 14.19 -4.24
C TYR A 270 20.34 13.54 -4.87
N SER A 271 20.23 12.87 -6.03
CA SER A 271 21.28 12.01 -6.59
C SER A 271 22.30 12.72 -7.46
N LYS A 272 22.00 13.92 -7.96
CA LYS A 272 22.89 14.63 -8.92
C LYS A 272 24.30 14.81 -8.38
N GLY A 273 25.27 14.27 -9.13
CA GLY A 273 26.70 14.40 -8.86
C GLY A 273 27.20 13.55 -7.68
N ARG A 274 26.41 12.58 -7.20
CA ARG A 274 26.71 11.77 -6.01
C ARG A 274 27.11 10.34 -6.34
N ASN A 275 27.93 9.74 -5.46
CA ASN A 275 28.13 8.31 -5.40
C ASN A 275 27.07 7.69 -4.48
N VAL A 276 26.27 6.79 -5.00
CA VAL A 276 25.08 6.26 -4.33
C VAL A 276 25.28 4.80 -3.95
N LEU A 277 24.88 4.44 -2.73
CA LEU A 277 24.76 3.06 -2.28
C LEU A 277 23.28 2.73 -2.03
N ASN A 278 22.76 1.74 -2.73
CA ASN A 278 21.42 1.22 -2.53
C ASN A 278 21.48 -0.17 -1.89
N LEU A 279 21.23 -0.24 -0.57
CA LEU A 279 21.18 -1.47 0.20
C LEU A 279 19.78 -2.06 0.23
N PHE A 280 19.66 -3.39 0.14
CA PHE A 280 18.39 -4.11 -0.01
C PHE A 280 17.67 -3.66 -1.28
N CYS A 281 18.44 -3.56 -2.37
CA CYS A 281 17.99 -2.87 -3.58
C CYS A 281 16.84 -3.58 -4.32
N TYR A 282 16.53 -4.84 -3.99
CA TYR A 282 15.55 -5.67 -4.68
C TYR A 282 15.78 -5.61 -6.20
N THR A 283 14.80 -5.16 -6.99
CA THR A 283 14.92 -5.04 -8.46
C THR A 283 15.54 -3.72 -8.92
N GLY A 284 16.18 -2.97 -8.03
CA GLY A 284 16.94 -1.75 -8.35
C GLY A 284 16.11 -0.48 -8.52
N GLY A 285 14.87 -0.44 -8.00
CA GLY A 285 14.01 0.73 -8.17
C GLY A 285 14.67 2.06 -7.78
N PHE A 286 15.26 2.16 -6.60
CA PHE A 286 15.98 3.36 -6.17
C PHE A 286 17.23 3.63 -7.03
N SER A 287 17.91 2.58 -7.51
CA SER A 287 19.12 2.73 -8.33
C SER A 287 18.82 3.34 -9.70
N VAL A 288 17.71 2.92 -10.34
CA VAL A 288 17.23 3.51 -11.60
C VAL A 288 16.97 5.01 -11.42
N TYR A 289 16.23 5.38 -10.36
CA TYR A 289 15.95 6.79 -10.06
C TYR A 289 17.22 7.58 -9.71
N ALA A 290 18.17 6.98 -9.00
CA ALA A 290 19.43 7.64 -8.70
C ALA A 290 20.25 7.96 -9.97
N LEU A 291 20.34 7.03 -10.92
CA LEU A 291 20.98 7.27 -12.21
C LEU A 291 20.19 8.29 -13.04
N GLY A 292 18.87 8.21 -13.08
CA GLY A 292 18.00 9.20 -13.72
C GLY A 292 18.21 10.61 -13.17
N GLY A 293 18.45 10.74 -11.87
CA GLY A 293 18.78 11.99 -11.19
C GLY A 293 20.21 12.49 -11.41
N GLY A 294 21.03 11.76 -12.17
CA GLY A 294 22.40 12.15 -12.49
C GLY A 294 23.43 11.76 -11.43
N ALA A 295 23.24 10.62 -10.74
CA ALA A 295 24.29 10.02 -9.91
C ALA A 295 25.56 9.75 -10.76
N VAL A 296 26.73 9.95 -10.16
CA VAL A 296 28.02 9.67 -10.82
C VAL A 296 28.29 8.17 -10.84
N HIS A 297 27.93 7.49 -9.76
CA HIS A 297 28.07 6.05 -9.61
C HIS A 297 26.99 5.51 -8.67
N VAL A 298 26.46 4.30 -8.96
CA VAL A 298 25.51 3.62 -8.10
C VAL A 298 25.96 2.19 -7.85
N ASP A 299 26.09 1.81 -6.59
CA ASP A 299 26.28 0.43 -6.16
C ASP A 299 24.95 -0.13 -5.63
N SER A 300 24.45 -1.23 -6.23
CA SER A 300 23.23 -1.94 -5.84
C SER A 300 23.57 -3.23 -5.11
N VAL A 301 23.05 -3.41 -3.90
CA VAL A 301 23.37 -4.55 -3.03
C VAL A 301 22.09 -5.25 -2.59
N ASP A 302 21.98 -6.55 -2.88
CA ASP A 302 20.92 -7.42 -2.37
C ASP A 302 21.44 -8.85 -2.22
N SER A 303 20.96 -9.57 -1.23
CA SER A 303 21.34 -10.97 -1.01
C SER A 303 20.70 -11.95 -1.98
N SER A 304 19.67 -11.53 -2.71
CA SER A 304 18.93 -12.35 -3.66
C SER A 304 19.50 -12.24 -5.07
N LYS A 305 20.07 -13.35 -5.58
CA LYS A 305 20.56 -13.41 -6.96
C LYS A 305 19.46 -13.06 -7.99
N LYS A 306 18.22 -13.56 -7.78
CA LYS A 306 17.09 -13.22 -8.65
C LYS A 306 16.80 -11.72 -8.68
N ALA A 307 16.90 -11.05 -7.53
CA ALA A 307 16.71 -9.60 -7.44
C ALA A 307 17.80 -8.86 -8.23
N ILE A 308 19.07 -9.24 -8.05
CA ILE A 308 20.20 -8.66 -8.77
C ILE A 308 20.09 -8.87 -10.28
N ASP A 309 19.67 -10.05 -10.75
CA ASP A 309 19.44 -10.30 -12.18
C ASP A 309 18.32 -9.38 -12.77
N MET A 310 17.36 -8.98 -11.95
CA MET A 310 16.33 -8.00 -12.33
C MET A 310 16.87 -6.57 -12.33
N VAL A 311 17.86 -6.22 -11.49
CA VAL A 311 18.50 -4.90 -11.53
C VAL A 311 19.11 -4.66 -12.92
N SER A 312 19.91 -5.60 -13.44
CA SER A 312 20.51 -5.49 -14.77
C SER A 312 19.47 -5.25 -15.87
N LYS A 313 18.32 -5.98 -15.82
CA LYS A 313 17.24 -5.80 -16.78
C LYS A 313 16.62 -4.39 -16.69
N ASN A 314 16.35 -3.92 -15.48
CA ASN A 314 15.78 -2.58 -15.27
C ASN A 314 16.75 -1.46 -15.65
N MET A 315 18.06 -1.65 -15.47
CA MET A 315 19.07 -0.73 -15.98
C MET A 315 19.03 -0.63 -17.51
N SER A 316 18.98 -1.76 -18.20
CA SER A 316 18.89 -1.78 -19.67
C SER A 316 17.61 -1.15 -20.20
N LEU A 317 16.45 -1.40 -19.59
CA LEU A 317 15.19 -0.79 -19.97
C LEU A 317 15.24 0.75 -19.93
N ASN A 318 16.02 1.32 -19.00
CA ASN A 318 16.17 2.76 -18.85
C ASN A 318 17.39 3.35 -19.58
N GLY A 319 18.10 2.55 -20.40
CA GLY A 319 19.28 2.99 -21.15
C GLY A 319 20.52 3.23 -20.28
N PHE A 320 20.59 2.59 -19.10
CA PHE A 320 21.68 2.75 -18.16
C PHE A 320 22.74 1.64 -18.21
N GLU A 321 22.73 0.76 -19.20
CA GLU A 321 23.69 -0.35 -19.36
C GLU A 321 25.16 0.09 -19.47
N ASN A 322 25.39 1.33 -19.97
CA ASN A 322 26.71 1.93 -20.05
C ASN A 322 27.01 2.94 -18.92
N SER A 323 26.10 3.08 -17.96
CA SER A 323 26.27 3.98 -16.83
C SER A 323 27.25 3.40 -15.81
N SER A 324 27.80 4.27 -14.96
CA SER A 324 28.63 3.83 -13.85
C SER A 324 27.76 3.19 -12.76
N HIS A 325 27.56 1.87 -12.88
CA HIS A 325 26.73 1.06 -12.00
C HIS A 325 27.42 -0.28 -11.71
N SER A 326 27.31 -0.75 -10.47
CA SER A 326 27.81 -2.06 -10.06
C SER A 326 26.77 -2.80 -9.22
N GLU A 327 26.74 -4.12 -9.35
CA GLU A 327 25.76 -5.00 -8.72
C GLU A 327 26.47 -6.00 -7.82
N PHE A 328 25.96 -6.16 -6.59
CA PHE A 328 26.52 -7.05 -5.59
C PHE A 328 25.46 -7.97 -5.01
N CYS A 329 25.62 -9.28 -5.22
CA CYS A 329 24.79 -10.30 -4.58
C CYS A 329 25.39 -10.67 -3.23
N GLU A 330 25.11 -9.87 -2.19
CA GLU A 330 25.77 -9.94 -0.90
C GLU A 330 24.87 -9.47 0.24
N ASP A 331 25.15 -9.89 1.48
CA ASP A 331 24.47 -9.34 2.66
C ASP A 331 24.85 -7.87 2.87
N ALA A 332 23.86 -7.03 3.16
CA ALA A 332 24.05 -5.59 3.30
C ALA A 332 25.02 -5.20 4.44
N MET A 333 25.00 -5.92 5.58
CA MET A 333 25.89 -5.64 6.70
C MET A 333 27.34 -6.10 6.40
N GLU A 334 27.50 -7.23 5.70
CA GLU A 334 28.81 -7.69 5.25
C GLU A 334 29.40 -6.74 4.21
N TYR A 335 28.57 -6.22 3.31
CA TYR A 335 28.98 -5.21 2.33
C TYR A 335 29.44 -3.92 3.02
N LEU A 336 28.62 -3.36 3.93
CA LEU A 336 28.96 -2.15 4.70
C LEU A 336 30.26 -2.30 5.49
N ALA A 337 30.54 -3.48 6.03
CA ALA A 337 31.78 -3.72 6.78
C ALA A 337 33.06 -3.58 5.92
N LYS A 338 32.95 -3.89 4.62
CA LYS A 338 34.06 -3.85 3.65
C LYS A 338 34.25 -2.49 2.96
N VAL A 339 33.16 -1.69 2.91
CA VAL A 339 33.16 -0.41 2.22
C VAL A 339 34.10 0.58 2.92
N PRO A 340 35.00 1.26 2.17
CA PRO A 340 35.78 2.38 2.71
C PRO A 340 34.85 3.49 3.25
N GLU A 341 35.30 4.20 4.24
CA GLU A 341 34.64 5.42 4.70
C GLU A 341 34.61 6.46 3.59
N ASP A 342 33.58 7.29 3.58
CA ASP A 342 33.43 8.43 2.66
C ASP A 342 33.35 8.05 1.16
N LYS A 343 33.17 6.76 0.83
CA LYS A 343 32.97 6.33 -0.58
C LYS A 343 31.66 6.83 -1.15
N TYR A 344 30.58 6.86 -0.34
CA TYR A 344 29.25 7.25 -0.76
C TYR A 344 28.80 8.50 -0.04
N ASP A 345 28.19 9.40 -0.78
CA ASP A 345 27.60 10.62 -0.27
C ASP A 345 26.06 10.61 -0.34
N LEU A 346 25.45 9.51 -0.81
CA LEU A 346 24.05 9.18 -0.66
C LEU A 346 23.89 7.68 -0.40
N MET A 347 23.11 7.31 0.62
CA MET A 347 22.81 5.91 0.92
C MET A 347 21.30 5.70 1.06
N ILE A 348 20.79 4.60 0.49
CA ILE A 348 19.44 4.08 0.69
C ILE A 348 19.54 2.84 1.57
N VAL A 349 18.79 2.81 2.67
CA VAL A 349 18.76 1.75 3.68
C VAL A 349 17.30 1.31 3.87
N ASP A 350 16.85 0.37 3.05
CA ASP A 350 15.44 -0.09 3.01
C ASP A 350 15.33 -1.60 3.33
N PRO A 351 15.62 -2.00 4.58
CA PRO A 351 15.65 -3.40 4.96
C PRO A 351 14.22 -4.00 4.99
N PRO A 352 14.09 -5.34 4.87
CA PRO A 352 12.85 -6.03 5.12
C PRO A 352 12.39 -5.82 6.59
N ALA A 353 11.10 -6.06 6.86
CA ALA A 353 10.55 -5.92 8.20
C ALA A 353 11.26 -6.84 9.21
N PHE A 354 12.01 -6.26 10.14
CA PHE A 354 12.72 -7.02 11.18
C PHE A 354 11.81 -7.56 12.28
N ALA A 355 10.56 -7.06 12.40
CA ALA A 355 9.57 -7.59 13.32
C ALA A 355 8.21 -7.79 12.63
N LYS A 356 7.67 -9.01 12.76
CA LYS A 356 6.32 -9.37 12.30
C LYS A 356 5.30 -9.44 13.45
N HIS A 357 5.74 -9.45 14.70
CA HIS A 357 4.90 -9.51 15.90
C HIS A 357 5.57 -8.76 17.06
N ARG A 358 4.76 -8.33 18.05
CA ARG A 358 5.22 -7.50 19.18
C ARG A 358 6.37 -8.12 19.99
N GLY A 359 6.41 -9.44 20.13
CA GLY A 359 7.49 -10.13 20.82
C GLY A 359 8.88 -9.95 20.19
N ALA A 360 8.96 -9.59 18.90
CA ALA A 360 10.20 -9.34 18.19
C ALA A 360 10.65 -7.85 18.21
N LEU A 361 9.85 -6.94 18.78
CA LEU A 361 10.06 -5.49 18.72
C LEU A 361 11.46 -5.07 19.21
N SER A 362 11.88 -5.52 20.40
CA SER A 362 13.17 -5.15 21.00
C SER A 362 14.36 -5.59 20.12
N ASN A 363 14.28 -6.79 19.51
CA ASN A 363 15.32 -7.29 18.61
C ASN A 363 15.35 -6.48 17.30
N ALA A 364 14.19 -6.13 16.77
CA ALA A 364 14.07 -5.30 15.56
C ALA A 364 14.67 -3.91 15.78
N LEU A 365 14.37 -3.24 16.89
CA LEU A 365 14.92 -1.92 17.20
C LEU A 365 16.45 -1.97 17.29
N ARG A 366 17.03 -3.01 17.91
CA ARG A 366 18.49 -3.21 17.93
C ARG A 366 19.06 -3.47 16.54
N ALA A 367 18.34 -4.18 15.66
CA ALA A 367 18.78 -4.41 14.29
C ALA A 367 18.76 -3.10 13.47
N TYR A 368 17.69 -2.29 13.59
CA TYR A 368 17.65 -0.96 12.97
C TYR A 368 18.75 -0.04 13.50
N GLN A 369 19.01 -0.04 14.80
CA GLN A 369 20.09 0.74 15.38
C GLN A 369 21.45 0.34 14.80
N ARG A 370 21.79 -0.96 14.76
CA ARG A 370 23.08 -1.44 14.22
C ARG A 370 23.25 -1.10 12.75
N LEU A 371 22.22 -1.32 11.94
CA LEU A 371 22.24 -1.04 10.49
C LEU A 371 22.44 0.46 10.22
N ASN A 372 21.69 1.31 10.92
CA ASN A 372 21.82 2.75 10.77
C ASN A 372 23.15 3.28 11.31
N ALA A 373 23.68 2.72 12.41
CA ALA A 373 25.01 3.09 12.91
C ALA A 373 26.11 2.76 11.87
N ALA A 374 26.04 1.59 11.23
CA ALA A 374 26.95 1.23 10.17
C ALA A 374 26.84 2.17 8.94
N ALA A 375 25.64 2.51 8.51
CA ALA A 375 25.45 3.44 7.40
C ALA A 375 25.94 4.87 7.74
N ILE A 376 25.59 5.39 8.93
CA ILE A 376 26.00 6.72 9.39
C ILE A 376 27.53 6.82 9.51
N SER A 377 28.21 5.77 9.98
CA SER A 377 29.67 5.80 10.10
C SER A 377 30.39 5.74 8.75
N LYS A 378 29.73 5.24 7.69
CA LYS A 378 30.36 5.03 6.37
C LYS A 378 30.01 6.12 5.35
N VAL A 379 28.92 6.86 5.53
CA VAL A 379 28.56 7.94 4.62
C VAL A 379 29.53 9.11 4.74
N ALA A 380 29.88 9.74 3.63
CA ALA A 380 30.76 10.90 3.57
C ALA A 380 30.21 12.08 4.42
N PRO A 381 31.06 12.94 4.97
CA PRO A 381 30.63 14.18 5.62
C PRO A 381 29.81 15.04 4.65
N GLY A 382 28.64 15.54 5.09
CA GLY A 382 27.68 16.22 4.23
C GLY A 382 26.81 15.28 3.41
N GLY A 383 26.91 13.99 3.67
CA GLY A 383 26.14 12.97 2.96
C GLY A 383 24.70 12.83 3.42
N ILE A 384 23.91 12.16 2.62
CA ILE A 384 22.47 11.96 2.76
C ILE A 384 22.16 10.47 2.97
N ILE A 385 21.28 10.16 3.91
CA ILE A 385 20.76 8.80 4.10
C ILE A 385 19.25 8.79 4.05
N PHE A 386 18.70 7.96 3.18
CA PHE A 386 17.29 7.53 3.21
C PHE A 386 17.22 6.24 4.01
N THR A 387 16.58 6.24 5.17
CA THR A 387 16.43 5.02 5.98
C THR A 387 14.98 4.72 6.28
N PHE A 388 14.58 3.44 6.17
CA PHE A 388 13.19 3.00 6.20
C PHE A 388 12.94 1.86 7.18
N SER A 389 11.66 1.73 7.55
CA SER A 389 11.09 0.55 8.20
C SER A 389 9.66 0.32 7.70
N CYS A 390 9.40 -0.87 7.16
CA CYS A 390 8.07 -1.33 6.79
C CYS A 390 7.40 -2.22 7.86
N SER A 391 7.95 -2.29 9.07
CA SER A 391 7.44 -3.13 10.15
C SER A 391 6.25 -2.46 10.84
N GLN A 392 5.05 -3.08 10.79
CA GLN A 392 3.84 -2.55 11.44
C GLN A 392 3.96 -2.42 12.96
N VAL A 393 4.75 -3.29 13.61
CA VAL A 393 4.91 -3.27 15.07
C VAL A 393 5.93 -2.26 15.58
N VAL A 394 6.70 -1.66 14.67
CA VAL A 394 7.63 -0.55 14.96
C VAL A 394 6.92 0.74 14.56
N ASP A 395 6.54 1.55 15.52
CA ASP A 395 5.95 2.86 15.25
C ASP A 395 7.01 3.91 14.86
N LYS A 396 6.57 5.10 14.46
CA LYS A 396 7.44 6.19 13.98
C LYS A 396 8.43 6.66 15.04
N GLU A 397 7.96 6.77 16.28
CA GLU A 397 8.75 7.22 17.43
C GLU A 397 9.82 6.21 17.80
N ALA A 398 9.47 4.93 17.86
CA ALA A 398 10.41 3.85 18.14
C ALA A 398 11.49 3.71 17.06
N PHE A 399 11.10 3.85 15.78
CA PHE A 399 12.06 3.87 14.67
C PHE A 399 13.01 5.07 14.76
N ALA A 400 12.47 6.27 14.97
CA ALA A 400 13.28 7.47 15.12
C ALA A 400 14.24 7.38 16.33
N LEU A 401 13.81 6.77 17.43
CA LEU A 401 14.66 6.53 18.61
C LEU A 401 15.79 5.53 18.31
N ALA A 402 15.53 4.48 17.51
CA ALA A 402 16.56 3.55 17.07
C ALA A 402 17.63 4.25 16.20
N VAL A 403 17.20 5.13 15.28
CA VAL A 403 18.11 5.93 14.45
C VAL A 403 18.86 6.98 15.28
N PHE A 404 18.20 7.65 16.23
CA PHE A 404 18.85 8.54 17.20
C PHE A 404 19.97 7.81 17.97
N SER A 405 19.66 6.62 18.48
CA SER A 405 20.65 5.81 19.22
C SER A 405 21.83 5.40 18.32
N ALA A 406 21.58 5.14 17.04
CA ALA A 406 22.61 4.87 16.04
C ALA A 406 23.51 6.09 15.84
N ALA A 407 22.94 7.27 15.61
CA ALA A 407 23.69 8.52 15.45
C ALA A 407 24.53 8.85 16.70
N ALA A 408 23.97 8.74 17.90
CA ALA A 408 24.69 8.96 19.16
C ALA A 408 25.86 7.99 19.33
N GLN A 409 25.71 6.73 18.91
CA GLN A 409 26.77 5.72 18.96
C GLN A 409 27.95 6.07 18.03
N THR A 410 27.70 6.68 16.88
CA THR A 410 28.75 7.07 15.93
C THR A 410 29.46 8.37 16.31
N GLY A 411 28.87 9.17 17.19
CA GLY A 411 29.37 10.50 17.58
C GLY A 411 29.25 11.56 16.48
N ARG A 412 28.56 11.24 15.35
CA ARG A 412 28.36 12.19 14.25
C ARG A 412 27.14 13.08 14.50
N SER A 413 27.19 14.32 13.99
CA SER A 413 26.04 15.22 13.95
C SER A 413 25.09 14.79 12.83
N VAL A 414 23.85 14.49 13.18
CA VAL A 414 22.82 14.01 12.24
C VAL A 414 21.57 14.86 12.36
N ARG A 415 21.06 15.33 11.22
CA ARG A 415 19.81 16.10 11.16
C ARG A 415 18.76 15.38 10.32
N ILE A 416 17.53 15.41 10.76
CA ILE A 416 16.38 14.91 9.97
C ILE A 416 15.96 16.06 9.04
N LEU A 417 16.06 15.84 7.73
CA LEU A 417 15.60 16.77 6.71
C LEU A 417 14.11 16.57 6.41
N ASP A 418 13.64 15.32 6.43
CA ASP A 418 12.25 14.98 6.15
C ASP A 418 11.84 13.67 6.84
N ARG A 419 10.52 13.47 6.98
CA ARG A 419 9.88 12.25 7.46
C ARG A 419 9.09 11.63 6.32
N LEU A 420 9.49 10.43 5.91
CA LEU A 420 9.02 9.74 4.72
C LEU A 420 7.92 8.75 5.07
N ASN A 421 6.95 8.62 4.18
CA ASN A 421 5.76 7.79 4.37
C ASN A 421 5.45 7.01 3.10
N GLN A 422 4.40 6.18 3.15
CA GLN A 422 3.79 5.54 1.99
C GLN A 422 3.06 6.58 1.10
N PRO A 423 2.98 6.34 -0.22
CA PRO A 423 2.35 7.26 -1.18
C PRO A 423 0.82 7.24 -1.10
N ALA A 424 0.17 8.16 -1.85
CA ALA A 424 -1.27 8.40 -1.81
C ALA A 424 -2.13 7.19 -2.19
N ASP A 425 -1.63 6.28 -3.03
CA ASP A 425 -2.33 5.03 -3.38
C ASP A 425 -2.26 3.95 -2.29
N HIS A 426 -1.49 4.19 -1.24
CA HIS A 426 -1.49 3.41 0.00
C HIS A 426 -2.22 4.18 1.10
N ALA A 427 -3.41 4.71 0.76
CA ALA A 427 -4.19 5.59 1.64
C ALA A 427 -4.46 4.94 3.00
N VAL A 428 -4.34 5.74 4.05
CA VAL A 428 -4.69 5.36 5.41
C VAL A 428 -6.07 5.92 5.74
N ASN A 429 -6.97 5.07 6.19
CA ASN A 429 -8.26 5.52 6.71
C ASN A 429 -8.03 6.26 8.04
N ILE A 430 -8.49 7.50 8.15
CA ILE A 430 -8.32 8.33 9.35
C ILE A 430 -8.91 7.67 10.61
N TYR A 431 -9.90 6.80 10.44
CA TYR A 431 -10.52 6.02 11.52
C TYR A 431 -9.80 4.70 11.83
N HIS A 432 -8.73 4.39 11.06
CA HIS A 432 -7.91 3.19 11.20
C HIS A 432 -6.44 3.52 10.95
N PRO A 433 -5.79 4.25 11.87
CA PRO A 433 -4.40 4.69 11.70
C PRO A 433 -3.39 3.54 11.65
N GLU A 434 -3.78 2.33 12.07
CA GLU A 434 -2.99 1.10 11.96
C GLU A 434 -2.65 0.71 10.51
N GLY A 435 -3.33 1.31 9.52
CA GLY A 435 -2.99 1.18 8.10
C GLY A 435 -1.68 1.86 7.70
N GLU A 436 -1.12 2.72 8.55
CA GLU A 436 0.18 3.35 8.33
C GLU A 436 1.31 2.39 8.75
N TYR A 437 2.09 1.90 7.78
CA TYR A 437 3.13 0.90 8.05
C TYR A 437 4.53 1.30 7.58
N LEU A 438 4.64 2.10 6.50
CA LEU A 438 5.94 2.57 6.01
C LEU A 438 6.31 3.88 6.72
N LYS A 439 7.49 3.92 7.25
CA LYS A 439 8.09 5.12 7.85
C LYS A 439 9.55 5.21 7.44
N GLY A 440 9.99 6.41 7.15
CA GLY A 440 11.37 6.68 6.79
C GLY A 440 11.85 8.01 7.35
N LEU A 441 13.15 8.16 7.36
CA LEU A 441 13.83 9.41 7.68
C LEU A 441 14.81 9.75 6.56
N LEU A 442 14.78 10.98 6.12
CA LEU A 442 15.81 11.58 5.29
C LEU A 442 16.80 12.29 6.21
N LEU A 443 18.03 11.81 6.25
CA LEU A 443 19.04 12.29 7.16
C LEU A 443 20.16 13.04 6.41
N TYR A 444 20.65 14.10 7.02
CA TYR A 444 21.90 14.77 6.67
C TYR A 444 22.94 14.47 7.75
N VAL A 445 24.12 14.03 7.35
CA VAL A 445 25.18 13.56 8.26
C VAL A 445 26.43 14.42 8.08
N GLU A 446 26.86 15.12 9.15
CA GLU A 446 28.07 15.93 9.19
C GLU A 446 29.32 15.13 9.56
#